data_cb33b6a4b732f8244b15657e9fa9977c
#
_entry.id   cb33b6a4b732f8244b15657e9fa9977c
#
_cell.length_a   1.000
_cell.length_b   1.000
_cell.length_c   1.000
_cell.angle_alpha   90.00
_cell.angle_beta   90.00
_cell.angle_gamma   90.00
#
_symmetry.space_group_name_H-M   'P 1'
#
loop_
_entity.id
_entity.type
_entity.pdbx_description
1 polymer ?
#
loop_
_entity_poly.entity_id
_entity_poly.type
_entity_poly.pdbx_seq_one_letter_code
_entity_poly.pdbx_strand_id
1 'polypeptide(L)'
;MIAKRGVEIEAVHFFSYPYTSQLAKDKVVELARLVTKYCGRMTVNVVGFTKIQEAIRDNCPEEFFTLIMRRFMMEISQRIALQHGCGALITGENLGQVASQTMEAMTVTGAVVDIPIFMPLVGMDKEEIVTIARKIGTLDTSILPYEDCCTVFTPKHPKTKPTLEQLINAERKLDREALIEKALADVEKIVVKYHDEALF
;
A
#
# COMPACT_ATOMS: atom_id res chain seq x y z
N MET A 1 14.78 6.04 0.30
CA MET A 1 15.18 6.98 -0.76
C MET A 1 14.64 8.38 -0.49
N ILE A 2 13.35 8.59 -0.35
CA ILE A 2 12.76 9.93 -0.15
C ILE A 2 13.15 10.53 1.22
N ALA A 3 13.12 9.75 2.33
CA ALA A 3 13.51 10.21 3.67
C ALA A 3 14.85 10.96 3.72
N LYS A 4 15.87 10.50 2.98
CA LYS A 4 17.19 11.17 2.93
C LYS A 4 17.16 12.58 2.33
N ARG A 5 16.03 13.03 1.82
CA ARG A 5 15.83 14.41 1.31
C ARG A 5 15.36 15.38 2.40
N GLY A 6 15.25 14.91 3.64
CA GLY A 6 14.84 15.73 4.79
C GLY A 6 13.34 15.99 4.90
N VAL A 7 12.52 15.19 4.22
CA VAL A 7 11.06 15.26 4.34
C VAL A 7 10.56 14.37 5.47
N GLU A 8 9.52 14.80 6.17
CA GLU A 8 8.80 13.95 7.10
C GLU A 8 8.01 12.90 6.32
N ILE A 9 7.98 11.67 6.84
CA ILE A 9 7.31 10.53 6.21
C ILE A 9 6.35 9.90 7.20
N GLU A 10 5.15 9.63 6.74
CA GLU A 10 4.20 8.74 7.40
C GLU A 10 3.98 7.49 6.55
N ALA A 11 3.64 6.38 7.20
CA ALA A 11 3.32 5.13 6.53
C ALA A 11 1.83 4.83 6.65
N VAL A 12 1.27 4.21 5.61
CA VAL A 12 -0.07 3.62 5.63
C VAL A 12 0.08 2.12 5.39
N HIS A 13 -0.48 1.31 6.29
CA HIS A 13 -0.54 -0.14 6.16
C HIS A 13 -1.99 -0.61 6.13
N PHE A 14 -2.32 -1.40 5.12
CA PHE A 14 -3.64 -2.01 4.97
C PHE A 14 -3.63 -3.41 5.58
N PHE A 15 -4.43 -3.60 6.63
CA PHE A 15 -4.44 -4.82 7.42
C PHE A 15 -5.76 -5.58 7.27
N SER A 16 -5.69 -6.85 6.88
CA SER A 16 -6.86 -7.67 6.52
C SER A 16 -7.08 -8.84 7.46
N TYR A 17 -7.17 -8.56 8.77
CA TYR A 17 -7.53 -9.60 9.74
C TYR A 17 -8.96 -10.15 9.48
N PRO A 18 -9.22 -11.48 9.56
CA PRO A 18 -8.30 -12.55 9.98
C PRO A 18 -7.48 -13.18 8.83
N TYR A 19 -7.58 -12.68 7.61
CA TYR A 19 -6.88 -13.24 6.46
C TYR A 19 -5.36 -13.04 6.51
N THR A 20 -4.90 -11.95 7.11
CA THR A 20 -3.49 -11.71 7.42
C THR A 20 -3.24 -11.80 8.92
N SER A 21 -2.05 -12.27 9.30
CA SER A 21 -1.67 -12.48 10.69
C SER A 21 -1.24 -11.18 11.39
N GLN A 22 -1.26 -11.16 12.72
CA GLN A 22 -0.65 -10.08 13.50
C GLN A 22 0.83 -9.91 13.16
N LEU A 23 1.56 -11.01 12.91
CA LEU A 23 2.97 -10.98 12.53
C LEU A 23 3.22 -10.26 11.19
N ALA A 24 2.25 -10.26 10.27
CA ALA A 24 2.33 -9.45 9.05
C ALA A 24 2.31 -7.95 9.35
N LYS A 25 1.45 -7.52 10.29
CA LYS A 25 1.41 -6.13 10.78
C LYS A 25 2.71 -5.78 11.51
N ASP A 26 3.19 -6.65 12.41
CA ASP A 26 4.41 -6.44 13.18
C ASP A 26 5.63 -6.29 12.25
N LYS A 27 5.70 -7.10 11.17
CA LYS A 27 6.72 -6.96 10.12
C LYS A 27 6.75 -5.55 9.52
N VAL A 28 5.59 -4.99 9.21
CA VAL A 28 5.51 -3.63 8.64
C VAL A 28 5.90 -2.56 9.66
N VAL A 29 5.49 -2.71 10.91
CA VAL A 29 5.88 -1.79 12.00
C VAL A 29 7.40 -1.83 12.21
N GLU A 30 8.02 -3.02 12.18
CA GLU A 30 9.47 -3.16 12.28
C GLU A 30 10.21 -2.54 11.08
N LEU A 31 9.72 -2.75 9.85
CA LEU A 31 10.27 -2.10 8.66
C LEU A 31 10.20 -0.56 8.79
N ALA A 32 9.08 -0.03 9.28
CA ALA A 32 8.93 1.40 9.56
C ALA A 32 9.95 1.86 10.60
N ARG A 33 10.13 1.11 11.71
CA ARG A 33 11.13 1.41 12.75
C ARG A 33 12.54 1.49 12.17
N LEU A 34 12.94 0.53 11.34
CA LEU A 34 14.26 0.53 10.67
C LEU A 34 14.45 1.75 9.76
N VAL A 35 13.39 2.19 9.07
CA VAL A 35 13.44 3.37 8.19
C VAL A 35 13.58 4.66 9.00
N THR A 36 13.13 4.71 10.27
CA THR A 36 13.28 5.90 11.12
C THR A 36 14.73 6.31 11.40
N LYS A 37 15.70 5.43 11.14
CA LYS A 37 17.12 5.80 11.09
C LYS A 37 17.39 6.99 10.16
N TYR A 38 16.54 7.20 9.16
CA TYR A 38 16.70 8.25 8.13
C TYR A 38 15.72 9.42 8.28
N CYS A 39 14.71 9.30 9.13
CA CYS A 39 13.69 10.36 9.35
C CYS A 39 13.38 10.62 10.84
N GLY A 40 14.09 9.96 11.76
CA GLY A 40 13.97 10.15 13.22
C GLY A 40 12.78 9.45 13.84
N ARG A 41 11.58 9.70 13.37
CA ARG A 41 10.34 9.04 13.80
C ARG A 41 9.42 8.84 12.60
N MET A 42 8.46 7.92 12.74
CA MET A 42 7.42 7.68 11.73
C MET A 42 6.10 7.30 12.42
N THR A 43 5.00 7.81 11.93
CA THR A 43 3.66 7.30 12.27
C THR A 43 3.26 6.26 11.23
N VAL A 44 2.86 5.07 11.68
CA VAL A 44 2.26 4.03 10.85
C VAL A 44 0.75 4.08 11.07
N ASN A 45 0.01 4.44 10.03
CA ASN A 45 -1.44 4.46 10.02
C ASN A 45 -1.92 3.08 9.56
N VAL A 46 -2.45 2.26 10.47
CA VAL A 46 -2.96 0.92 10.16
C VAL A 46 -4.45 1.00 9.87
N VAL A 47 -4.82 0.68 8.64
CA VAL A 47 -6.19 0.75 8.12
C VAL A 47 -6.79 -0.65 8.04
N GLY A 48 -7.91 -0.90 8.72
CA GLY A 48 -8.67 -2.14 8.58
C GLY A 48 -9.25 -2.28 7.17
N PHE A 49 -8.83 -3.31 6.42
CA PHE A 49 -9.10 -3.38 4.99
C PHE A 49 -10.01 -4.56 4.58
N THR A 50 -10.27 -5.50 5.48
CA THR A 50 -11.05 -6.72 5.25
C THR A 50 -12.40 -6.45 4.61
N LYS A 51 -13.18 -5.49 5.14
CA LYS A 51 -14.53 -5.20 4.64
C LYS A 51 -14.53 -4.67 3.19
N ILE A 52 -13.51 -3.90 2.83
CA ILE A 52 -13.36 -3.44 1.44
C ILE A 52 -13.05 -4.62 0.53
N GLN A 53 -12.13 -5.51 0.92
CA GLN A 53 -11.78 -6.68 0.12
C GLN A 53 -12.97 -7.64 -0.06
N GLU A 54 -13.73 -7.90 1.02
CA GLU A 54 -14.95 -8.70 0.95
C GLU A 54 -15.99 -8.07 0.00
N ALA A 55 -16.21 -6.75 0.12
CA ALA A 55 -17.13 -6.03 -0.76
C ALA A 55 -16.72 -6.11 -2.24
N ILE A 56 -15.43 -5.97 -2.54
CA ILE A 56 -14.91 -6.12 -3.90
C ILE A 56 -15.12 -7.55 -4.40
N ARG A 57 -14.74 -8.56 -3.63
CA ARG A 57 -14.90 -9.98 -3.97
C ARG A 57 -16.35 -10.32 -4.31
N ASP A 58 -17.27 -9.81 -3.52
CA ASP A 58 -18.69 -10.19 -3.61
C ASP A 58 -19.44 -9.42 -4.71
N ASN A 59 -18.95 -8.27 -5.16
CA ASN A 59 -19.69 -7.37 -6.05
C ASN A 59 -18.98 -7.04 -7.37
N CYS A 60 -17.69 -7.32 -7.50
CA CYS A 60 -16.91 -6.94 -8.68
C CYS A 60 -16.39 -8.18 -9.45
N PRO A 61 -16.13 -8.04 -10.77
CA PRO A 61 -15.51 -9.12 -11.53
C PRO A 61 -14.11 -9.45 -11.01
N GLU A 62 -13.80 -10.75 -10.86
CA GLU A 62 -12.55 -11.25 -10.28
C GLU A 62 -11.30 -10.66 -10.96
N GLU A 63 -11.30 -10.53 -12.28
CA GLU A 63 -10.16 -10.02 -13.05
C GLU A 63 -9.72 -8.60 -12.65
N PHE A 64 -10.63 -7.77 -12.11
CA PHE A 64 -10.37 -6.41 -11.66
C PHE A 64 -10.10 -6.29 -10.15
N PHE A 65 -10.18 -7.37 -9.39
CA PHE A 65 -10.06 -7.34 -7.93
C PHE A 65 -8.86 -6.52 -7.45
N THR A 66 -7.66 -6.89 -7.89
CA THR A 66 -6.41 -6.22 -7.46
C THR A 66 -6.40 -4.74 -7.84
N LEU A 67 -6.90 -4.40 -9.03
CA LEU A 67 -6.91 -3.01 -9.49
C LEU A 67 -7.88 -2.14 -8.69
N ILE A 68 -9.09 -2.63 -8.44
CA ILE A 68 -10.09 -1.93 -7.62
C ILE A 68 -9.58 -1.78 -6.19
N MET A 69 -9.03 -2.85 -5.61
CA MET A 69 -8.41 -2.85 -4.29
C MET A 69 -7.33 -1.74 -4.18
N ARG A 70 -6.44 -1.65 -5.16
CA ARG A 70 -5.40 -0.62 -5.19
C ARG A 70 -5.96 0.79 -5.33
N ARG A 71 -7.05 0.99 -6.07
CA ARG A 71 -7.76 2.29 -6.15
C ARG A 71 -8.28 2.72 -4.78
N PHE A 72 -8.85 1.81 -3.98
CA PHE A 72 -9.23 2.09 -2.60
C PHE A 72 -8.01 2.45 -1.74
N MET A 73 -6.92 1.69 -1.85
CA MET A 73 -5.68 1.97 -1.11
C MET A 73 -5.13 3.37 -1.43
N MET A 74 -5.09 3.73 -2.70
CA MET A 74 -4.59 5.04 -3.14
C MET A 74 -5.48 6.18 -2.64
N GLU A 75 -6.80 6.06 -2.74
CA GLU A 75 -7.73 7.08 -2.28
C GLU A 75 -7.71 7.25 -0.76
N ILE A 76 -7.72 6.15 0.00
CA ILE A 76 -7.59 6.19 1.48
C ILE A 76 -6.26 6.83 1.88
N SER A 77 -5.16 6.45 1.21
CA SER A 77 -3.85 7.04 1.49
C SER A 77 -3.82 8.54 1.21
N GLN A 78 -4.46 9.01 0.13
CA GLN A 78 -4.58 10.44 -0.14
C GLN A 78 -5.37 11.16 0.96
N ARG A 79 -6.50 10.60 1.42
CA ARG A 79 -7.31 11.23 2.48
C ARG A 79 -6.53 11.33 3.78
N ILE A 80 -5.79 10.29 4.17
CA ILE A 80 -4.89 10.34 5.33
C ILE A 80 -3.79 11.38 5.13
N ALA A 81 -3.16 11.41 3.95
CA ALA A 81 -2.11 12.37 3.62
C ALA A 81 -2.59 13.82 3.77
N LEU A 82 -3.75 14.14 3.20
CA LEU A 82 -4.34 15.48 3.29
C LEU A 82 -4.72 15.86 4.72
N GLN A 83 -5.27 14.94 5.51
CA GLN A 83 -5.58 15.17 6.93
C GLN A 83 -4.34 15.49 7.77
N HIS A 84 -3.18 14.92 7.39
CA HIS A 84 -1.92 15.11 8.10
C HIS A 84 -1.00 16.17 7.46
N GLY A 85 -1.49 16.88 6.42
CA GLY A 85 -0.72 17.93 5.75
C GLY A 85 0.39 17.40 4.84
N CYS A 86 0.35 16.13 4.44
CA CYS A 86 1.30 15.57 3.49
C CYS A 86 0.94 15.99 2.06
N GLY A 87 1.94 16.40 1.26
CA GLY A 87 1.74 16.93 -0.09
C GLY A 87 1.90 15.91 -1.21
N ALA A 88 2.23 14.65 -0.92
CA ALA A 88 2.43 13.61 -1.93
C ALA A 88 2.27 12.20 -1.36
N LEU A 89 2.01 11.22 -2.22
CA LEU A 89 2.12 9.80 -1.91
C LEU A 89 3.46 9.24 -2.39
N ILE A 90 3.94 8.20 -1.72
CA ILE A 90 5.11 7.43 -2.13
C ILE A 90 4.70 5.98 -2.22
N THR A 91 4.94 5.34 -3.37
CA THR A 91 4.64 3.93 -3.57
C THR A 91 5.87 3.14 -3.98
N GLY A 92 5.88 1.85 -3.67
CA GLY A 92 6.93 0.91 -4.07
C GLY A 92 6.68 0.24 -5.41
N GLU A 93 5.91 0.86 -6.30
CA GLU A 93 5.59 0.29 -7.61
C GLU A 93 6.83 0.19 -8.50
N ASN A 94 6.88 -0.91 -9.25
CA ASN A 94 7.92 -1.20 -10.23
C ASN A 94 7.25 -1.65 -11.53
N LEU A 95 7.63 -1.03 -12.64
CA LEU A 95 6.98 -1.27 -13.93
C LEU A 95 7.25 -2.71 -14.42
N GLY A 96 6.17 -3.43 -14.73
CA GLY A 96 6.23 -4.76 -15.33
C GLY A 96 6.59 -5.91 -14.39
N GLN A 97 6.79 -5.67 -13.09
CA GLN A 97 7.17 -6.71 -12.15
C GLN A 97 6.04 -7.70 -11.84
N VAL A 98 4.81 -7.22 -11.79
CA VAL A 98 3.59 -8.03 -11.60
C VAL A 98 2.45 -7.53 -12.48
N ALA A 99 1.41 -8.35 -12.66
CA ALA A 99 0.29 -8.04 -13.55
C ALA A 99 -0.45 -6.72 -13.26
N SER A 100 -0.44 -6.25 -12.01
CA SER A 100 -1.03 -4.97 -11.60
C SER A 100 -0.08 -3.77 -11.75
N GLN A 101 1.11 -3.95 -12.30
CA GLN A 101 2.14 -2.92 -12.49
C GLN A 101 2.49 -2.71 -13.98
N THR A 102 1.52 -2.89 -14.88
CA THR A 102 1.62 -2.41 -16.26
C THR A 102 1.35 -0.91 -16.32
N MET A 103 1.74 -0.25 -17.41
CA MET A 103 1.48 1.19 -17.61
C MET A 103 -0.01 1.50 -17.46
N GLU A 104 -0.86 0.69 -18.12
CA GLU A 104 -2.31 0.86 -18.08
C GLU A 104 -2.87 0.65 -16.66
N ALA A 105 -2.39 -0.40 -15.96
CA ALA A 105 -2.81 -0.69 -14.58
C ALA A 105 -2.43 0.45 -13.62
N MET A 106 -1.20 0.96 -13.71
CA MET A 106 -0.73 2.07 -12.89
C MET A 106 -1.47 3.37 -13.19
N THR A 107 -1.80 3.62 -14.46
CA THR A 107 -2.62 4.78 -14.87
C THR A 107 -4.00 4.74 -14.22
N VAL A 108 -4.71 3.61 -14.30
CA VAL A 108 -6.07 3.54 -13.74
C VAL A 108 -6.10 3.50 -12.21
N THR A 109 -5.06 2.95 -11.57
CA THR A 109 -4.96 2.96 -10.10
C THR A 109 -4.60 4.33 -9.55
N GLY A 110 -3.77 5.10 -10.27
CA GLY A 110 -3.42 6.47 -9.89
C GLY A 110 -4.51 7.50 -10.19
N ALA A 111 -5.48 7.18 -11.05
CA ALA A 111 -6.53 8.11 -11.48
C ALA A 111 -7.51 8.57 -10.37
N VAL A 112 -7.42 8.02 -9.16
CA VAL A 112 -8.21 8.42 -7.98
C VAL A 112 -7.45 9.37 -7.04
N VAL A 113 -6.24 9.80 -7.44
CA VAL A 113 -5.35 10.62 -6.62
C VAL A 113 -5.10 11.95 -7.31
N ASP A 114 -5.27 13.05 -6.60
CA ASP A 114 -5.08 14.40 -7.09
C ASP A 114 -3.73 15.02 -6.67
N ILE A 115 -3.06 14.42 -5.68
CA ILE A 115 -1.72 14.85 -5.24
C ILE A 115 -0.62 14.06 -5.96
N PRO A 116 0.62 14.58 -6.04
CA PRO A 116 1.74 13.87 -6.67
C PRO A 116 1.97 12.48 -6.10
N ILE A 117 2.27 11.50 -6.98
CA ILE A 117 2.66 10.14 -6.62
C ILE A 117 4.13 9.95 -6.99
N PHE A 118 4.98 9.73 -6.00
CA PHE A 118 6.40 9.41 -6.22
C PHE A 118 6.62 7.90 -6.24
N MET A 119 7.20 7.41 -7.31
CA MET A 119 7.49 5.98 -7.55
C MET A 119 9.00 5.78 -7.68
N PRO A 120 9.77 5.85 -6.59
CA PRO A 120 11.24 5.85 -6.66
C PRO A 120 11.86 4.55 -7.19
N LEU A 121 11.07 3.48 -7.30
CA LEU A 121 11.51 2.15 -7.75
C LEU A 121 11.04 1.82 -9.17
N VAL A 122 10.29 2.69 -9.83
CA VAL A 122 9.52 2.38 -11.06
C VAL A 122 10.37 1.82 -12.21
N GLY A 123 11.62 2.24 -12.33
CA GLY A 123 12.54 1.81 -13.39
C GLY A 123 13.72 0.95 -12.89
N MET A 124 13.64 0.41 -11.67
CA MET A 124 14.72 -0.38 -11.08
C MET A 124 14.52 -1.86 -11.30
N ASP A 125 15.62 -2.58 -11.55
CA ASP A 125 15.61 -4.04 -11.52
C ASP A 125 15.46 -4.58 -10.09
N LYS A 126 14.93 -5.80 -9.97
CA LYS A 126 14.72 -6.45 -8.67
C LYS A 126 16.03 -6.55 -7.85
N GLU A 127 17.16 -6.81 -8.51
CA GLU A 127 18.45 -6.91 -7.85
C GLU A 127 18.96 -5.57 -7.30
N GLU A 128 18.68 -4.48 -7.99
CA GLU A 128 18.98 -3.12 -7.53
C GLU A 128 18.19 -2.81 -6.26
N ILE A 129 16.89 -3.15 -6.24
CA ILE A 129 16.01 -2.96 -5.08
C ILE A 129 16.50 -3.79 -3.90
N VAL A 130 16.83 -5.08 -4.10
CA VAL A 130 17.38 -5.98 -3.08
C VAL A 130 18.71 -5.45 -2.52
N THR A 131 19.58 -4.94 -3.38
CA THR A 131 20.85 -4.33 -2.98
C THR A 131 20.64 -3.12 -2.07
N ILE A 132 19.69 -2.25 -2.41
CA ILE A 132 19.32 -1.10 -1.58
C ILE A 132 18.73 -1.56 -0.25
N ALA A 133 17.80 -2.52 -0.27
CA ALA A 133 17.17 -3.06 0.94
C ALA A 133 18.20 -3.66 1.90
N ARG A 134 19.18 -4.40 1.39
CA ARG A 134 20.32 -4.93 2.18
C ARG A 134 21.16 -3.80 2.77
N LYS A 135 21.49 -2.78 1.96
CA LYS A 135 22.31 -1.63 2.39
C LYS A 135 21.65 -0.83 3.52
N ILE A 136 20.33 -0.72 3.52
CA ILE A 136 19.59 0.02 4.57
C ILE A 136 19.14 -0.88 5.73
N GLY A 137 19.46 -2.18 5.71
CA GLY A 137 19.17 -3.13 6.78
C GLY A 137 17.71 -3.56 6.88
N THR A 138 16.93 -3.45 5.79
CA THR A 138 15.51 -3.83 5.79
C THR A 138 15.24 -5.18 5.13
N LEU A 139 16.24 -5.76 4.42
CA LEU A 139 16.03 -6.97 3.63
C LEU A 139 15.58 -8.15 4.49
N ASP A 140 16.29 -8.44 5.58
CA ASP A 140 16.04 -9.64 6.41
C ASP A 140 14.62 -9.60 6.99
N THR A 141 14.16 -8.45 7.46
CA THR A 141 12.77 -8.27 7.91
C THR A 141 11.78 -8.38 6.76
N SER A 142 12.09 -7.81 5.59
CA SER A 142 11.18 -7.80 4.44
C SER A 142 10.87 -9.17 3.87
N ILE A 143 11.83 -10.13 3.96
CA ILE A 143 11.68 -11.50 3.46
C ILE A 143 11.03 -12.46 4.46
N LEU A 144 10.66 -12.02 5.66
CA LEU A 144 9.91 -12.84 6.61
C LEU A 144 8.61 -13.36 5.97
N PRO A 145 8.23 -14.64 6.20
CA PRO A 145 7.16 -15.34 5.50
C PRO A 145 5.75 -14.95 5.98
N TYR A 146 5.51 -13.67 6.18
CA TYR A 146 4.21 -13.13 6.58
C TYR A 146 3.57 -12.42 5.40
N GLU A 147 2.42 -12.92 4.95
CA GLU A 147 1.74 -12.46 3.75
C GLU A 147 1.04 -11.12 3.95
N ASP A 148 1.10 -10.29 2.89
CA ASP A 148 0.42 -9.00 2.84
C ASP A 148 -1.05 -9.14 2.39
N CYS A 149 -1.87 -8.12 2.64
CA CYS A 149 -3.28 -8.10 2.24
C CYS A 149 -3.49 -8.28 0.73
N CYS A 150 -2.50 -7.96 -0.10
CA CYS A 150 -2.59 -8.06 -1.55
C CYS A 150 -2.64 -9.50 -2.08
N THR A 151 -2.26 -10.49 -1.27
CA THR A 151 -2.24 -11.91 -1.67
C THR A 151 -3.52 -12.67 -1.29
N VAL A 152 -4.39 -12.08 -0.47
CA VAL A 152 -5.56 -12.74 0.13
C VAL A 152 -6.57 -13.22 -0.91
N PHE A 153 -6.88 -12.39 -1.91
CA PHE A 153 -7.87 -12.69 -2.96
C PHE A 153 -7.26 -12.46 -4.35
N THR A 154 -6.15 -13.16 -4.64
CA THR A 154 -5.48 -12.99 -5.93
C THR A 154 -6.31 -13.58 -7.08
N PRO A 155 -6.63 -12.79 -8.12
CA PRO A 155 -7.38 -13.29 -9.27
C PRO A 155 -6.58 -14.32 -10.08
N LYS A 156 -7.26 -15.34 -10.61
CA LYS A 156 -6.63 -16.36 -11.48
C LYS A 156 -6.15 -15.76 -12.81
N HIS A 157 -6.91 -14.82 -13.35
CA HIS A 157 -6.64 -14.14 -14.61
C HIS A 157 -6.71 -12.61 -14.44
N PRO A 158 -5.67 -11.97 -13.88
CA PRO A 158 -5.71 -10.53 -13.64
C PRO A 158 -5.72 -9.74 -14.94
N LYS A 159 -6.48 -8.64 -14.96
CA LYS A 159 -6.53 -7.72 -16.11
C LYS A 159 -5.24 -6.91 -16.19
N THR A 160 -4.47 -7.10 -17.25
CA THR A 160 -3.17 -6.41 -17.46
C THR A 160 -3.28 -5.14 -18.30
N LYS A 161 -4.33 -5.01 -19.12
CA LYS A 161 -4.62 -3.82 -19.93
C LYS A 161 -6.02 -3.27 -19.62
N PRO A 162 -6.24 -2.74 -18.42
CA PRO A 162 -7.51 -2.13 -18.06
C PRO A 162 -7.68 -0.75 -18.69
N THR A 163 -8.93 -0.34 -18.91
CA THR A 163 -9.29 1.06 -19.15
C THR A 163 -9.96 1.65 -17.91
N LEU A 164 -9.90 2.98 -17.75
CA LEU A 164 -10.55 3.65 -16.62
C LEU A 164 -12.07 3.40 -16.62
N GLU A 165 -12.69 3.41 -17.79
CA GLU A 165 -14.12 3.13 -17.96
C GLU A 165 -14.48 1.73 -17.47
N GLN A 166 -13.67 0.71 -17.81
CA GLN A 166 -13.87 -0.65 -17.32
C GLN A 166 -13.84 -0.72 -15.79
N LEU A 167 -12.90 -0.02 -15.15
CA LEU A 167 -12.79 0.01 -13.68
C LEU A 167 -14.01 0.71 -13.06
N ILE A 168 -14.39 1.88 -13.56
CA ILE A 168 -15.56 2.62 -13.06
C ILE A 168 -16.83 1.76 -13.18
N ASN A 169 -17.00 1.06 -14.30
CA ASN A 169 -18.15 0.16 -14.48
C ASN A 169 -18.08 -1.07 -13.55
N ALA A 170 -16.88 -1.65 -13.34
CA ALA A 170 -16.70 -2.80 -12.46
C ALA A 170 -16.98 -2.47 -10.99
N GLU A 171 -16.57 -1.29 -10.52
CA GLU A 171 -16.77 -0.85 -9.14
C GLU A 171 -18.12 -0.13 -8.87
N ARG A 172 -18.98 0.03 -9.90
CA ARG A 172 -20.26 0.77 -9.80
C ARG A 172 -21.22 0.27 -8.73
N LYS A 173 -21.14 -1.02 -8.38
CA LYS A 173 -22.00 -1.64 -7.35
C LYS A 173 -21.51 -1.38 -5.92
N LEU A 174 -20.31 -0.82 -5.76
CA LEU A 174 -19.75 -0.53 -4.45
C LEU A 174 -20.18 0.86 -3.99
N ASP A 175 -20.62 0.96 -2.75
CA ASP A 175 -20.70 2.25 -2.07
C ASP A 175 -19.29 2.63 -1.58
N ARG A 176 -18.51 3.21 -2.51
CA ARG A 176 -17.10 3.56 -2.26
C ARG A 176 -16.94 4.49 -1.08
N GLU A 177 -17.78 5.54 -1.02
CA GLU A 177 -17.68 6.56 0.02
C GLU A 177 -17.93 5.95 1.40
N ALA A 178 -19.01 5.20 1.58
CA ALA A 178 -19.31 4.56 2.86
C ALA A 178 -18.21 3.57 3.29
N LEU A 179 -17.62 2.83 2.35
CA LEU A 179 -16.52 1.90 2.65
C LEU A 179 -15.26 2.63 3.10
N ILE A 180 -14.91 3.73 2.44
CA ILE A 180 -13.73 4.55 2.76
C ILE A 180 -13.92 5.27 4.09
N GLU A 181 -15.05 5.93 4.32
CA GLU A 181 -15.36 6.61 5.57
C GLU A 181 -15.27 5.66 6.76
N LYS A 182 -15.82 4.44 6.61
CA LYS A 182 -15.73 3.42 7.65
C LYS A 182 -14.30 2.97 7.92
N ALA A 183 -13.48 2.80 6.88
CA ALA A 183 -12.08 2.42 7.04
C ALA A 183 -11.26 3.54 7.70
N LEU A 184 -11.56 4.80 7.41
CA LEU A 184 -10.90 5.98 7.99
C LEU A 184 -11.31 6.23 9.45
N ALA A 185 -12.52 5.83 9.87
CA ALA A 185 -13.00 6.02 11.24
C ALA A 185 -12.21 5.22 12.29
N ASP A 186 -11.65 4.06 11.89
CA ASP A 186 -11.00 3.10 12.79
C ASP A 186 -9.48 2.97 12.52
N VAL A 187 -8.82 4.03 12.05
CA VAL A 187 -7.37 4.00 11.79
C VAL A 187 -6.59 3.94 13.09
N GLU A 188 -5.83 2.87 13.29
CA GLU A 188 -4.89 2.73 14.40
C GLU A 188 -3.58 3.45 14.06
N LYS A 189 -3.08 4.27 14.98
CA LYS A 189 -1.82 5.02 14.82
C LYS A 189 -0.73 4.45 15.73
N ILE A 190 0.36 4.00 15.13
CA ILE A 190 1.54 3.48 15.82
C ILE A 190 2.71 4.40 15.52
N VAL A 191 3.28 5.04 16.55
CA VAL A 191 4.47 5.87 16.39
C VAL A 191 5.70 5.03 16.69
N VAL A 192 6.65 5.00 15.77
CA VAL A 192 7.91 4.25 15.90
C VAL A 192 9.12 5.17 15.81
N LYS A 193 10.18 4.80 16.54
CA LYS A 193 11.49 5.46 16.54
C LYS A 193 12.59 4.41 16.41
N TYR A 194 13.77 4.82 15.94
CA TYR A 194 14.88 3.89 15.72
C TYR A 194 15.36 3.18 16.99
N HIS A 195 15.28 3.85 18.14
CA HIS A 195 15.71 3.32 19.44
C HIS A 195 14.66 2.52 20.20
N ASP A 196 13.46 2.35 19.62
CA ASP A 196 12.44 1.46 20.17
C ASP A 196 12.94 0.01 20.08
N GLU A 197 12.42 -0.88 20.95
CA GLU A 197 12.75 -2.30 20.91
C GLU A 197 12.38 -2.93 19.56
N ALA A 198 13.25 -3.78 19.06
CA ALA A 198 12.99 -4.53 17.83
C ALA A 198 11.89 -5.57 18.06
N LEU A 199 11.03 -5.78 17.08
CA LEU A 199 9.93 -6.77 17.15
C LEU A 199 10.37 -8.18 16.72
N PHE A 200 11.57 -8.32 16.07
CA PHE A 200 12.16 -9.57 15.62
C PHE A 200 13.66 -9.59 15.87
#